data_a14615fe68a441815eb83b024d253441
#
_entry.id   a14615fe68a441815eb83b024d253441
#
_cell.length_a   1.000
_cell.length_b   1.000
_cell.length_c   1.000
_cell.angle_alpha   90.00
_cell.angle_beta   90.00
_cell.angle_gamma   90.00
#
_symmetry.space_group_name_H-M   'P 1'
#
loop_
_entity.id
_entity.type
_entity.pdbx_description
1 polymer ?
#
loop_
_entity_poly.entity_id
_entity_poly.type
_entity_poly.pdbx_seq_one_letter_code
_entity_poly.pdbx_strand_id
1 'polypeptide(L)'
;MKKIFLLSLMLLFAQQVFAGPIDRTISNSGINKGAVAVSVKEANTGKTVYSLNETKPSVPASTLKMVTLSASIDTLGKDYKFSTKLYKNTNNELYLKLGADPFLTSTNLNQLFNTAKNKNIIEPKNIFVDDYIFDSVEWGEGWQWDDDLNPLMPKYSSYNIDKNLLSIVIAPTTQGAPANIYTTKFYPTTFMNLVTTGNFNDITLSRANNISPDMLTVEGTIKNQLTKQVPINNLKRYFILRCEDAIRSAKIEYYNNIVQKKTPASNIYLADEITHPIHDAINEILKNSNNLIAETVFKLAGAKFVNNTGSFNNSQKMLNAYFDKIGLNYSDIRIVDGSGVSKNNMITADFMTEFLVKMSNSEDFKNALPTAGEGTLANRMLYFKDNLRAKTGTHCSESAIAGYITARSGKTYAFDIMINDPKSKNQEKKSLEEYIIRDIYTKF
;
A
#
# COMPACT_ATOMS: atom_id res chain seq x y z
N MET A 1 -61.79 -33.11 50.48
CA MET A 1 -61.01 -33.15 49.20
C MET A 1 -60.07 -31.94 49.24
N LYS A 2 -58.81 -32.15 49.63
CA LYS A 2 -57.79 -31.13 49.71
C LYS A 2 -56.96 -31.17 48.40
N LYS A 3 -57.01 -30.11 47.58
CA LYS A 3 -56.16 -29.97 46.40
C LYS A 3 -54.81 -29.46 46.88
N ILE A 4 -53.75 -30.26 46.69
CA ILE A 4 -52.37 -29.91 46.91
C ILE A 4 -51.93 -29.22 45.64
N PHE A 5 -51.58 -27.93 45.70
CA PHE A 5 -50.90 -27.18 44.62
C PHE A 5 -49.42 -27.44 44.77
N LEU A 6 -48.86 -28.16 43.81
CA LEU A 6 -47.40 -28.33 43.67
C LEU A 6 -46.87 -27.10 42.93
N LEU A 7 -46.13 -26.23 43.62
CA LEU A 7 -45.42 -25.09 43.05
C LEU A 7 -44.06 -25.59 42.61
N SER A 8 -43.89 -25.83 41.31
CA SER A 8 -42.60 -26.16 40.73
C SER A 8 -41.76 -24.87 40.60
N LEU A 9 -40.80 -24.73 41.48
CA LEU A 9 -39.81 -23.67 41.47
C LEU A 9 -38.78 -24.00 40.37
N MET A 10 -38.92 -23.42 39.16
CA MET A 10 -37.88 -23.46 38.16
C MET A 10 -36.73 -22.53 38.60
N LEU A 11 -35.68 -23.12 39.12
CA LEU A 11 -34.39 -22.45 39.33
C LEU A 11 -33.78 -22.16 37.96
N LEU A 12 -33.95 -20.94 37.45
CA LEU A 12 -33.14 -20.36 36.37
C LEU A 12 -31.70 -20.18 36.92
N PHE A 13 -30.85 -21.15 36.69
CA PHE A 13 -29.42 -20.92 36.80
C PHE A 13 -29.04 -19.94 35.69
N ALA A 14 -28.99 -18.66 36.01
CA ALA A 14 -28.25 -17.71 35.22
C ALA A 14 -26.79 -18.16 35.27
N GLN A 15 -26.31 -18.84 34.23
CA GLN A 15 -24.87 -19.03 34.02
C GLN A 15 -24.28 -17.64 34.01
N GLN A 16 -23.57 -17.26 35.06
CA GLN A 16 -22.69 -16.11 35.04
C GLN A 16 -21.62 -16.46 33.98
N VAL A 17 -21.80 -15.92 32.77
CA VAL A 17 -20.78 -15.95 31.74
C VAL A 17 -19.64 -15.06 32.27
N PHE A 18 -18.66 -15.70 32.93
CA PHE A 18 -17.44 -14.99 33.30
C PHE A 18 -16.78 -14.46 32.01
N ALA A 19 -16.63 -13.15 31.92
CA ALA A 19 -15.96 -12.51 30.81
C ALA A 19 -14.57 -13.17 30.58
N GLY A 20 -14.34 -13.62 29.37
CA GLY A 20 -13.05 -14.23 28.97
C GLY A 20 -11.87 -13.27 29.14
N PRO A 21 -10.62 -13.76 29.02
CA PRO A 21 -9.45 -12.90 29.15
C PRO A 21 -9.51 -11.69 28.20
N ILE A 22 -9.83 -11.92 26.93
CA ILE A 22 -9.92 -10.88 25.91
C ILE A 22 -11.05 -9.87 26.24
N ASP A 23 -12.22 -10.33 26.69
CA ASP A 23 -13.31 -9.42 27.08
C ASP A 23 -12.91 -8.49 28.23
N ARG A 24 -12.15 -8.99 29.23
CA ARG A 24 -11.62 -8.17 30.32
C ARG A 24 -10.60 -7.15 29.81
N THR A 25 -9.69 -7.57 28.93
CA THR A 25 -8.70 -6.71 28.31
C THR A 25 -9.38 -5.56 27.55
N ILE A 26 -10.40 -5.86 26.74
CA ILE A 26 -11.15 -4.84 25.99
C ILE A 26 -11.89 -3.91 26.97
N SER A 27 -12.57 -4.44 27.98
CA SER A 27 -13.32 -3.65 28.95
C SER A 27 -12.43 -2.71 29.77
N ASN A 28 -11.21 -3.13 30.07
CA ASN A 28 -10.24 -2.33 30.84
C ASN A 28 -9.49 -1.29 29.99
N SER A 29 -9.56 -1.37 28.66
CA SER A 29 -8.82 -0.45 27.76
C SER A 29 -9.41 0.96 27.71
N GLY A 30 -10.67 1.15 28.12
CA GLY A 30 -11.40 2.40 27.95
C GLY A 30 -11.91 2.64 26.51
N ILE A 31 -11.56 1.79 25.55
CA ILE A 31 -12.05 1.87 24.16
C ILE A 31 -13.47 1.29 24.10
N ASN A 32 -14.35 1.96 23.37
CA ASN A 32 -15.72 1.48 23.20
C ASN A 32 -15.74 0.07 22.59
N LYS A 33 -16.32 -0.89 23.30
CA LYS A 33 -16.45 -2.29 22.85
C LYS A 33 -17.12 -2.40 21.46
N GLY A 34 -18.06 -1.50 21.14
CA GLY A 34 -18.72 -1.42 19.84
C GLY A 34 -17.79 -0.96 18.69
N ALA A 35 -16.63 -0.37 18.99
CA ALA A 35 -15.62 0.05 18.01
C ALA A 35 -14.57 -1.04 17.75
N VAL A 36 -14.61 -2.16 18.48
CA VAL A 36 -13.64 -3.26 18.38
C VAL A 36 -14.30 -4.46 17.70
N ALA A 37 -13.68 -4.96 16.65
CA ALA A 37 -14.04 -6.23 16.03
C ALA A 37 -12.85 -7.20 16.15
N VAL A 38 -13.11 -8.42 16.61
CA VAL A 38 -12.08 -9.45 16.80
C VAL A 38 -12.60 -10.79 16.31
N SER A 39 -11.80 -11.51 15.56
CA SER A 39 -12.01 -12.93 15.26
C SER A 39 -10.70 -13.68 15.49
N VAL A 40 -10.79 -14.85 16.13
CA VAL A 40 -9.66 -15.75 16.38
C VAL A 40 -10.09 -17.16 16.03
N LYS A 41 -9.37 -17.81 15.10
CA LYS A 41 -9.63 -19.17 14.66
C LYS A 41 -8.39 -20.04 14.78
N GLU A 42 -8.55 -21.34 15.08
CA GLU A 42 -7.44 -22.28 14.91
C GLU A 42 -7.04 -22.31 13.43
N ALA A 43 -5.75 -22.06 13.14
CA ALA A 43 -5.28 -21.87 11.77
C ALA A 43 -5.44 -23.10 10.88
N ASN A 44 -5.38 -24.31 11.47
CA ASN A 44 -5.45 -25.59 10.75
C ASN A 44 -6.88 -26.15 10.58
N THR A 45 -7.81 -25.80 11.47
CA THR A 45 -9.19 -26.34 11.47
C THR A 45 -10.24 -25.31 11.07
N GLY A 46 -9.93 -24.03 11.17
CA GLY A 46 -10.88 -22.94 11.00
C GLY A 46 -11.86 -22.78 12.17
N LYS A 47 -11.71 -23.58 13.24
CA LYS A 47 -12.57 -23.50 14.40
C LYS A 47 -12.43 -22.14 15.10
N THR A 48 -13.51 -21.40 15.21
CA THR A 48 -13.55 -20.15 15.99
C THR A 48 -13.37 -20.44 17.48
N VAL A 49 -12.39 -19.77 18.10
CA VAL A 49 -12.09 -19.88 19.53
C VAL A 49 -12.45 -18.61 20.31
N TYR A 50 -12.52 -17.48 19.62
CA TYR A 50 -13.01 -16.22 20.16
C TYR A 50 -13.57 -15.33 19.04
N SER A 51 -14.66 -14.63 19.34
CA SER A 51 -15.22 -13.62 18.44
C SER A 51 -15.90 -12.49 19.21
N LEU A 52 -15.79 -11.28 18.64
CA LEU A 52 -16.46 -10.08 19.10
C LEU A 52 -16.75 -9.18 17.91
N ASN A 53 -18.02 -8.88 17.63
CA ASN A 53 -18.41 -8.06 16.48
C ASN A 53 -17.78 -8.54 15.17
N GLU A 54 -17.50 -9.82 15.03
CA GLU A 54 -16.69 -10.44 13.96
C GLU A 54 -17.34 -10.29 12.58
N THR A 55 -18.67 -10.14 12.54
CA THR A 55 -19.44 -9.91 11.29
C THR A 55 -19.73 -8.43 11.03
N LYS A 56 -19.28 -7.53 11.92
CA LYS A 56 -19.46 -6.09 11.73
C LYS A 56 -18.51 -5.56 10.66
N PRO A 57 -19.04 -4.93 9.57
CA PRO A 57 -18.18 -4.26 8.59
C PRO A 57 -17.33 -3.18 9.27
N SER A 58 -16.04 -3.24 9.04
CA SER A 58 -15.03 -2.35 9.63
C SER A 58 -13.97 -1.99 8.61
N VAL A 59 -13.32 -0.85 8.78
CA VAL A 59 -12.23 -0.40 7.90
C VAL A 59 -10.96 -1.19 8.25
N PRO A 60 -10.41 -1.98 7.31
CA PRO A 60 -9.26 -2.85 7.57
C PRO A 60 -7.93 -2.10 7.55
N ALA A 61 -7.91 -0.91 6.99
CA ALA A 61 -6.68 -0.22 6.62
C ALA A 61 -5.73 -1.17 5.84
N SER A 62 -4.42 -1.06 6.04
CA SER A 62 -3.42 -1.82 5.28
C SER A 62 -3.39 -3.34 5.54
N THR A 63 -4.20 -3.90 6.45
CA THR A 63 -4.32 -5.37 6.53
C THR A 63 -4.96 -5.96 5.27
N LEU A 64 -5.76 -5.15 4.54
CA LEU A 64 -6.34 -5.52 3.25
C LEU A 64 -5.29 -5.95 2.22
N LYS A 65 -4.07 -5.41 2.29
CA LYS A 65 -2.98 -5.78 1.37
C LYS A 65 -2.67 -7.28 1.34
N MET A 66 -2.92 -8.01 2.42
CA MET A 66 -2.75 -9.46 2.42
C MET A 66 -3.67 -10.14 1.41
N VAL A 67 -4.90 -9.69 1.33
CA VAL A 67 -5.93 -10.23 0.43
C VAL A 67 -5.66 -9.84 -1.03
N THR A 68 -5.49 -8.55 -1.28
CA THR A 68 -5.31 -8.01 -2.65
C THR A 68 -4.00 -8.47 -3.28
N LEU A 69 -2.92 -8.55 -2.49
CA LEU A 69 -1.63 -9.06 -2.96
C LEU A 69 -1.70 -10.56 -3.27
N SER A 70 -2.35 -11.38 -2.42
CA SER A 70 -2.50 -12.81 -2.68
C SER A 70 -3.24 -13.08 -3.97
N ALA A 71 -4.35 -12.38 -4.23
CA ALA A 71 -5.07 -12.44 -5.49
C ALA A 71 -4.20 -12.00 -6.69
N SER A 72 -3.40 -10.96 -6.48
CA SER A 72 -2.50 -10.45 -7.52
C SER A 72 -1.39 -11.45 -7.85
N ILE A 73 -0.78 -12.08 -6.86
CA ILE A 73 0.26 -13.11 -7.05
C ILE A 73 -0.31 -14.36 -7.72
N ASP A 74 -1.53 -14.77 -7.35
CA ASP A 74 -2.22 -15.91 -8.00
C ASP A 74 -2.39 -15.68 -9.51
N THR A 75 -2.63 -14.43 -9.92
CA THR A 75 -2.78 -14.04 -11.33
C THR A 75 -1.45 -13.80 -12.03
N LEU A 76 -0.53 -13.05 -11.41
CA LEU A 76 0.75 -12.67 -12.03
C LEU A 76 1.75 -13.84 -12.04
N GLY A 77 1.70 -14.68 -11.02
CA GLY A 77 2.69 -15.73 -10.75
C GLY A 77 3.85 -15.23 -9.89
N LYS A 78 4.42 -16.14 -9.10
CA LYS A 78 5.52 -15.84 -8.16
C LYS A 78 6.84 -15.43 -8.82
N ASP A 79 7.03 -15.79 -10.08
CA ASP A 79 8.25 -15.49 -10.85
C ASP A 79 8.06 -14.27 -11.77
N TYR A 80 6.95 -13.53 -11.62
CA TYR A 80 6.65 -12.35 -12.42
C TYR A 80 7.75 -11.30 -12.27
N LYS A 81 8.08 -10.63 -13.39
CA LYS A 81 9.00 -9.48 -13.42
C LYS A 81 8.30 -8.28 -14.03
N PHE A 82 8.29 -7.17 -13.32
CA PHE A 82 7.99 -5.88 -13.92
C PHE A 82 9.02 -5.58 -14.99
N SER A 83 8.64 -4.90 -16.06
CA SER A 83 9.59 -4.60 -17.10
C SER A 83 9.32 -3.26 -17.78
N THR A 84 10.40 -2.53 -18.07
CA THR A 84 10.40 -1.35 -18.93
C THR A 84 11.32 -1.65 -20.10
N LYS A 85 10.77 -1.63 -21.32
CA LYS A 85 11.45 -2.11 -22.52
C LYS A 85 11.67 -0.98 -23.52
N LEU A 86 12.89 -0.89 -24.04
CA LEU A 86 13.22 0.01 -25.14
C LEU A 86 13.33 -0.80 -26.42
N TYR A 87 12.46 -0.49 -27.40
CA TYR A 87 12.47 -1.10 -28.72
C TYR A 87 12.90 -0.10 -29.78
N LYS A 88 13.48 -0.62 -30.86
CA LYS A 88 13.76 0.10 -32.11
C LYS A 88 13.02 -0.58 -33.25
N ASN A 89 12.41 0.20 -34.16
CA ASN A 89 11.85 -0.33 -35.40
C ASN A 89 12.79 -0.12 -36.60
N THR A 90 12.38 -0.63 -37.76
CA THR A 90 13.14 -0.49 -39.03
C THR A 90 13.22 0.94 -39.53
N ASN A 91 12.34 1.84 -39.11
CA ASN A 91 12.29 3.25 -39.48
C ASN A 91 13.20 4.14 -38.61
N ASN A 92 14.04 3.54 -37.77
CA ASN A 92 14.86 4.24 -36.79
C ASN A 92 14.03 5.04 -35.74
N GLU A 93 12.88 4.50 -35.32
CA GLU A 93 12.06 5.05 -34.26
C GLU A 93 12.23 4.22 -32.98
N LEU A 94 12.25 4.87 -31.83
CA LEU A 94 12.31 4.23 -30.51
C LEU A 94 10.93 4.17 -29.85
N TYR A 95 10.66 3.08 -29.16
CA TYR A 95 9.45 2.85 -28.38
C TYR A 95 9.85 2.44 -26.97
N LEU A 96 9.57 3.29 -25.99
CA LEU A 96 9.72 2.98 -24.58
C LEU A 96 8.40 2.41 -24.06
N LYS A 97 8.31 1.08 -23.96
CA LYS A 97 7.14 0.37 -23.49
C LYS A 97 7.18 0.23 -21.98
N LEU A 98 6.20 0.84 -21.31
CA LEU A 98 6.07 0.83 -19.85
C LEU A 98 5.30 -0.40 -19.40
N GLY A 99 5.85 -1.13 -18.43
CA GLY A 99 5.19 -2.27 -17.78
C GLY A 99 4.65 -1.93 -16.39
N ALA A 100 4.41 -0.64 -16.11
CA ALA A 100 3.99 -0.14 -14.81
C ALA A 100 4.91 -0.61 -13.66
N ASP A 101 6.22 -0.54 -13.88
CA ASP A 101 7.23 -0.95 -12.92
C ASP A 101 7.32 0.07 -11.75
N PRO A 102 6.94 -0.28 -10.50
CA PRO A 102 6.96 0.66 -9.39
C PRO A 102 8.37 0.92 -8.84
N PHE A 103 9.38 0.17 -9.31
CA PHE A 103 10.78 0.30 -8.90
C PHE A 103 11.63 1.06 -9.90
N LEU A 104 11.07 1.46 -11.04
CA LEU A 104 11.80 2.18 -12.07
C LEU A 104 12.39 3.47 -11.50
N THR A 105 13.62 3.78 -11.87
CA THR A 105 14.34 4.99 -11.45
C THR A 105 14.85 5.78 -12.66
N SER A 106 15.17 7.05 -12.44
CA SER A 106 15.86 7.88 -13.44
C SER A 106 17.20 7.25 -13.87
N THR A 107 17.88 6.53 -12.97
CA THR A 107 19.12 5.81 -13.29
C THR A 107 18.86 4.68 -14.28
N ASN A 108 17.74 3.97 -14.14
CA ASN A 108 17.35 2.92 -15.09
C ASN A 108 17.07 3.49 -16.48
N LEU A 109 16.43 4.68 -16.58
CA LEU A 109 16.25 5.34 -17.88
C LEU A 109 17.59 5.73 -18.49
N ASN A 110 18.53 6.26 -17.70
CA ASN A 110 19.89 6.53 -18.18
C ASN A 110 20.57 5.26 -18.73
N GLN A 111 20.42 4.13 -18.06
CA GLN A 111 20.93 2.84 -18.51
C GLN A 111 20.34 2.46 -19.88
N LEU A 112 19.00 2.50 -20.03
CA LEU A 112 18.32 2.17 -21.29
C LEU A 112 18.82 3.00 -22.46
N PHE A 113 18.92 4.33 -22.31
CA PHE A 113 19.36 5.22 -23.39
C PHE A 113 20.86 5.13 -23.65
N ASN A 114 21.71 4.88 -22.65
CA ASN A 114 23.12 4.59 -22.84
C ASN A 114 23.33 3.28 -23.63
N THR A 115 22.55 2.24 -23.33
CA THR A 115 22.59 1.00 -24.12
C THR A 115 22.15 1.24 -25.56
N ALA A 116 21.12 2.06 -25.80
CA ALA A 116 20.70 2.45 -27.13
C ALA A 116 21.86 3.14 -27.89
N LYS A 117 22.52 4.10 -27.25
CA LYS A 117 23.71 4.77 -27.78
C LYS A 117 24.81 3.79 -28.17
N ASN A 118 25.14 2.86 -27.27
CA ASN A 118 26.19 1.84 -27.50
C ASN A 118 25.86 0.89 -28.68
N LYS A 119 24.56 0.77 -29.00
CA LYS A 119 24.06 0.04 -30.19
C LYS A 119 23.90 0.92 -31.43
N ASN A 120 24.62 2.06 -31.48
CA ASN A 120 24.58 3.03 -32.57
C ASN A 120 23.17 3.61 -32.87
N ILE A 121 22.34 3.76 -31.86
CA ILE A 121 21.06 4.48 -31.96
C ILE A 121 21.33 5.92 -31.50
N ILE A 122 21.84 6.75 -32.40
CA ILE A 122 22.35 8.08 -32.06
C ILE A 122 21.35 9.18 -32.42
N GLU A 123 20.64 9.01 -33.54
CA GLU A 123 19.71 9.98 -34.11
C GLU A 123 18.38 9.29 -34.44
N PRO A 124 17.57 8.94 -33.43
CA PRO A 124 16.27 8.35 -33.67
C PRO A 124 15.34 9.37 -34.33
N LYS A 125 14.57 8.94 -35.31
CA LYS A 125 13.60 9.79 -36.03
C LYS A 125 12.48 10.28 -35.09
N ASN A 126 11.97 9.37 -34.24
CA ASN A 126 10.98 9.66 -33.22
C ASN A 126 11.26 8.81 -31.99
N ILE A 127 10.83 9.32 -30.83
CA ILE A 127 10.79 8.57 -29.57
C ILE A 127 9.34 8.57 -29.05
N PHE A 128 8.83 7.37 -28.86
CA PHE A 128 7.47 7.15 -28.38
C PHE A 128 7.46 6.50 -26.99
N VAL A 129 6.45 6.82 -26.20
CA VAL A 129 6.16 6.13 -24.94
C VAL A 129 4.84 5.37 -25.09
N ASP A 130 4.88 4.07 -24.80
CA ASP A 130 3.73 3.18 -24.76
C ASP A 130 3.32 2.98 -23.29
N ASP A 131 2.28 3.70 -22.87
CA ASP A 131 1.73 3.71 -21.51
C ASP A 131 0.37 3.02 -21.40
N TYR A 132 -0.06 2.33 -22.44
CA TYR A 132 -1.42 1.78 -22.58
C TYR A 132 -1.74 0.61 -21.64
N ILE A 133 -0.83 0.24 -20.77
CA ILE A 133 -1.03 -0.84 -19.80
C ILE A 133 -2.07 -0.47 -18.73
N PHE A 134 -2.23 0.81 -18.39
CA PHE A 134 -3.21 1.31 -17.42
C PHE A 134 -4.14 2.35 -18.04
N ASP A 135 -5.32 2.49 -17.43
CA ASP A 135 -6.20 3.63 -17.64
C ASP A 135 -5.62 4.91 -17.01
N SER A 136 -6.31 6.03 -17.18
CA SER A 136 -5.87 7.35 -16.71
C SER A 136 -6.19 7.63 -15.22
N VAL A 137 -6.75 6.67 -14.48
CA VAL A 137 -7.06 6.84 -13.06
C VAL A 137 -5.79 6.62 -12.24
N GLU A 138 -5.28 7.68 -11.62
CA GLU A 138 -4.02 7.70 -10.86
C GLU A 138 -4.23 7.83 -9.34
N TRP A 139 -5.50 7.94 -8.89
CA TRP A 139 -5.91 8.17 -7.51
C TRP A 139 -7.01 7.21 -7.11
N GLY A 140 -6.91 6.59 -5.93
CA GLY A 140 -7.88 5.59 -5.48
C GLY A 140 -9.25 6.17 -5.14
N GLU A 141 -10.32 5.40 -5.33
CA GLU A 141 -11.66 5.79 -4.91
C GLU A 141 -11.71 6.02 -3.40
N GLY A 142 -12.25 7.17 -2.98
CA GLY A 142 -12.38 7.53 -1.56
C GLY A 142 -11.07 7.94 -0.89
N TRP A 143 -9.98 8.11 -1.63
CA TRP A 143 -8.78 8.76 -1.11
C TRP A 143 -9.04 10.24 -0.88
N GLN A 144 -8.60 10.78 0.25
CA GLN A 144 -8.91 12.15 0.62
C GLN A 144 -8.08 13.13 -0.22
N TRP A 145 -8.71 14.24 -0.63
CA TRP A 145 -8.08 15.25 -1.49
C TRP A 145 -6.93 15.99 -0.80
N ASP A 146 -6.93 16.06 0.53
CA ASP A 146 -5.92 16.70 1.38
C ASP A 146 -4.72 15.78 1.70
N ASP A 147 -4.76 14.53 1.25
CA ASP A 147 -3.62 13.61 1.29
C ASP A 147 -2.66 13.77 0.08
N ASP A 148 -2.87 14.74 -0.79
CA ASP A 148 -2.11 14.94 -2.03
C ASP A 148 -0.63 15.30 -1.82
N LEU A 149 -0.25 15.71 -0.62
CA LEU A 149 1.15 15.93 -0.21
C LEU A 149 1.70 14.85 0.72
N ASN A 150 0.91 13.83 1.03
CA ASN A 150 1.34 12.73 1.87
C ASN A 150 2.29 11.78 1.08
N PRO A 151 3.58 11.67 1.45
CA PRO A 151 4.53 10.84 0.71
C PRO A 151 4.23 9.34 0.78
N LEU A 152 3.32 8.92 1.67
CA LEU A 152 2.83 7.54 1.73
C LEU A 152 1.70 7.26 0.74
N MET A 153 1.16 8.31 0.09
CA MET A 153 0.04 8.23 -0.83
C MET A 153 0.34 8.90 -2.18
N PRO A 154 1.47 8.59 -2.84
CA PRO A 154 1.72 9.14 -4.16
C PRO A 154 0.73 8.57 -5.16
N LYS A 155 0.40 9.32 -6.20
CA LYS A 155 -0.32 8.83 -7.37
C LYS A 155 0.38 7.62 -7.96
N TYR A 156 -0.36 6.74 -8.64
CA TYR A 156 0.15 5.54 -9.30
C TYR A 156 -0.34 5.46 -10.75
N SER A 157 0.57 5.14 -11.67
CA SER A 157 0.25 5.05 -13.11
C SER A 157 1.24 4.15 -13.84
N SER A 158 1.09 4.03 -15.15
CA SER A 158 2.14 3.42 -15.99
C SER A 158 3.46 4.19 -15.97
N TYR A 159 3.43 5.48 -15.62
CA TYR A 159 4.59 6.38 -15.53
C TYR A 159 5.30 6.35 -14.16
N ASN A 160 5.17 5.28 -13.38
CA ASN A 160 5.87 5.16 -12.12
C ASN A 160 7.38 5.31 -12.31
N ILE A 161 7.99 6.21 -11.55
CA ILE A 161 9.44 6.45 -11.54
C ILE A 161 9.86 7.16 -10.25
N ASP A 162 11.04 6.86 -9.72
CA ASP A 162 11.60 7.51 -8.52
C ASP A 162 10.61 7.51 -7.33
N LYS A 163 9.84 6.42 -7.16
CA LYS A 163 8.77 6.28 -6.16
C LYS A 163 7.63 7.30 -6.29
N ASN A 164 7.55 8.01 -7.41
CA ASN A 164 6.60 9.10 -7.68
C ASN A 164 6.71 10.26 -6.67
N LEU A 165 7.91 10.47 -6.11
CA LEU A 165 8.20 11.48 -5.10
C LEU A 165 9.25 12.48 -5.61
N LEU A 166 9.00 13.75 -5.35
CA LEU A 166 9.93 14.86 -5.56
C LEU A 166 10.60 15.24 -4.25
N SER A 167 11.93 15.30 -4.23
CA SER A 167 12.68 15.76 -3.07
C SER A 167 12.88 17.27 -3.14
N ILE A 168 12.39 17.98 -2.12
CA ILE A 168 12.50 19.42 -1.94
C ILE A 168 13.51 19.68 -0.83
N VAL A 169 14.53 20.44 -1.13
CA VAL A 169 15.53 20.91 -0.14
C VAL A 169 15.15 22.30 0.31
N ILE A 170 15.12 22.51 1.62
CA ILE A 170 14.91 23.78 2.28
C ILE A 170 16.19 24.05 3.09
N ALA A 171 16.95 25.04 2.65
CA ALA A 171 18.25 25.37 3.24
C ALA A 171 18.22 26.75 3.90
N PRO A 172 18.72 26.88 5.16
CA PRO A 172 18.80 28.16 5.81
C PRO A 172 19.80 29.09 5.10
N THR A 173 19.60 30.38 5.25
CA THR A 173 20.50 31.46 4.81
C THR A 173 20.98 32.27 6.02
N THR A 174 21.01 33.60 5.93
CA THR A 174 21.30 34.46 7.06
C THR A 174 20.10 34.53 8.00
N GLN A 175 20.36 34.58 9.31
CA GLN A 175 19.33 34.73 10.34
C GLN A 175 18.33 35.85 10.01
N GLY A 176 17.05 35.54 10.05
CA GLY A 176 15.96 36.46 9.72
C GLY A 176 15.67 36.64 8.21
N ALA A 177 16.51 36.13 7.31
CA ALA A 177 16.30 36.19 5.87
C ALA A 177 15.52 34.96 5.34
N PRO A 178 14.92 35.07 4.13
CA PRO A 178 14.26 33.94 3.49
C PRO A 178 15.19 32.72 3.27
N ALA A 179 14.68 31.53 3.44
CA ALA A 179 15.41 30.31 3.13
C ALA A 179 15.55 30.09 1.61
N ASN A 180 16.53 29.28 1.18
CA ASN A 180 16.61 28.78 -0.19
C ASN A 180 15.77 27.50 -0.32
N ILE A 181 14.93 27.42 -1.38
CA ILE A 181 14.10 26.26 -1.66
C ILE A 181 14.35 25.81 -3.09
N TYR A 182 14.67 24.52 -3.27
CA TYR A 182 14.90 23.96 -4.60
C TYR A 182 14.62 22.45 -4.62
N THR A 183 14.45 21.88 -5.82
CA THR A 183 14.29 20.44 -6.03
C THR A 183 15.63 19.78 -6.39
N THR A 184 15.85 18.54 -5.94
CA THR A 184 17.09 17.79 -6.25
C THR A 184 17.17 17.36 -7.71
N LYS A 185 16.01 17.16 -8.36
CA LYS A 185 15.88 16.91 -9.79
C LYS A 185 14.99 17.98 -10.37
N PHE A 186 15.33 18.46 -11.56
CA PHE A 186 14.53 19.49 -12.22
C PHE A 186 13.09 19.01 -12.44
N TYR A 187 12.15 19.76 -11.89
CA TYR A 187 10.73 19.70 -12.15
C TYR A 187 10.17 21.12 -12.02
N PRO A 188 9.36 21.58 -12.96
CA PRO A 188 8.89 22.97 -13.00
C PRO A 188 7.84 23.23 -11.92
N THR A 189 8.29 23.27 -10.66
CA THR A 189 7.49 23.63 -9.48
C THR A 189 7.72 25.08 -9.14
N THR A 190 6.64 25.81 -8.93
CA THR A 190 6.69 27.17 -8.39
C THR A 190 6.60 27.10 -6.87
N PHE A 191 7.55 27.72 -6.17
CA PHE A 191 7.51 27.84 -4.72
C PHE A 191 7.02 29.22 -4.28
N MET A 192 5.91 29.26 -3.54
CA MET A 192 5.60 30.39 -2.68
C MET A 192 6.41 30.21 -1.39
N ASN A 193 7.55 30.90 -1.31
CA ASN A 193 8.50 30.77 -0.21
C ASN A 193 8.16 31.79 0.91
N LEU A 194 7.62 31.27 2.00
CA LEU A 194 7.30 31.99 3.24
C LEU A 194 8.14 31.48 4.42
N VAL A 195 9.33 30.87 4.14
CA VAL A 195 10.22 30.31 5.15
C VAL A 195 11.28 31.33 5.55
N THR A 196 11.40 31.57 6.85
CA THR A 196 12.44 32.45 7.42
C THR A 196 13.50 31.57 8.12
N THR A 197 14.79 31.91 7.91
CA THR A 197 15.89 31.32 8.66
C THR A 197 15.84 31.73 10.13
N GLY A 198 15.79 30.75 11.04
CA GLY A 198 15.58 30.98 12.47
C GLY A 198 16.31 29.96 13.34
N ASN A 199 15.85 29.79 14.59
CA ASN A 199 16.54 28.98 15.60
C ASN A 199 16.00 27.54 15.77
N PHE A 200 14.95 27.18 15.03
CA PHE A 200 14.33 25.85 15.07
C PHE A 200 13.80 25.46 13.69
N ASN A 201 13.44 24.21 13.52
CA ASN A 201 12.81 23.71 12.30
C ASN A 201 11.31 23.49 12.55
N ASP A 202 10.49 24.24 11.84
CA ASP A 202 9.03 24.08 11.78
C ASP A 202 8.58 24.45 10.37
N ILE A 203 8.37 23.43 9.51
CA ILE A 203 8.08 23.63 8.09
C ILE A 203 6.76 22.94 7.75
N THR A 204 5.84 23.71 7.25
CA THR A 204 4.58 23.28 6.66
C THR A 204 4.62 23.42 5.15
N LEU A 205 4.04 22.45 4.46
CA LEU A 205 3.86 22.43 3.01
C LEU A 205 2.36 22.38 2.70
N SER A 206 1.94 23.17 1.74
CA SER A 206 0.59 23.11 1.19
C SER A 206 0.61 23.27 -0.33
N ARG A 207 -0.41 22.76 -1.01
CA ARG A 207 -0.54 22.84 -2.46
C ARG A 207 -1.66 23.82 -2.82
N ALA A 208 -1.38 24.72 -3.73
CA ALA A 208 -2.37 25.69 -4.22
C ALA A 208 -3.16 25.09 -5.40
N ASN A 209 -3.90 24.00 -5.15
CA ASN A 209 -4.61 23.25 -6.19
C ASN A 209 -5.58 24.10 -7.03
N ASN A 210 -6.18 25.14 -6.42
CA ASN A 210 -7.12 26.04 -7.10
C ASN A 210 -6.42 27.09 -7.99
N ILE A 211 -5.11 27.29 -7.83
CA ILE A 211 -4.32 28.25 -8.59
C ILE A 211 -3.44 27.52 -9.60
N SER A 212 -2.61 26.62 -9.12
CA SER A 212 -1.74 25.79 -9.94
C SER A 212 -1.38 24.51 -9.18
N PRO A 213 -1.64 23.32 -9.75
CA PRO A 213 -1.29 22.05 -9.12
C PRO A 213 0.21 21.86 -8.91
N ASP A 214 1.05 22.56 -9.68
CA ASP A 214 2.52 22.53 -9.58
C ASP A 214 3.07 23.64 -8.67
N MET A 215 2.20 24.42 -7.99
CA MET A 215 2.59 25.45 -7.02
C MET A 215 2.54 24.88 -5.61
N LEU A 216 3.65 25.02 -4.89
CA LEU A 216 3.78 24.63 -3.49
C LEU A 216 4.04 25.88 -2.62
N THR A 217 3.23 26.07 -1.60
CA THR A 217 3.52 26.99 -0.52
C THR A 217 4.36 26.29 0.53
N VAL A 218 5.49 26.88 0.88
CA VAL A 218 6.38 26.40 1.93
C VAL A 218 6.52 27.52 2.96
N GLU A 219 6.08 27.25 4.18
CA GLU A 219 6.03 28.25 5.25
C GLU A 219 6.65 27.77 6.54
N GLY A 220 7.08 28.69 7.39
CA GLY A 220 7.59 28.42 8.72
C GLY A 220 9.01 28.91 8.98
N THR A 221 9.74 28.16 9.80
CA THR A 221 11.10 28.52 10.24
C THR A 221 12.06 27.37 9.99
N ILE A 222 13.29 27.69 9.55
CA ILE A 222 14.34 26.69 9.29
C ILE A 222 15.64 27.10 10.02
N LYS A 223 16.20 26.15 10.79
CA LYS A 223 17.52 26.28 11.41
C LYS A 223 18.58 25.46 10.69
N ASN A 224 18.25 24.21 10.42
CA ASN A 224 19.12 23.27 9.72
C ASN A 224 18.46 22.81 8.43
N GLN A 225 19.27 22.55 7.40
CA GLN A 225 18.76 22.06 6.12
C GLN A 225 17.88 20.82 6.31
N LEU A 226 16.73 20.84 5.66
CA LEU A 226 15.79 19.73 5.59
C LEU A 226 15.59 19.30 4.12
N THR A 227 15.37 18.00 3.95
CA THR A 227 14.83 17.47 2.69
C THR A 227 13.48 16.85 2.98
N LYS A 228 12.45 17.33 2.30
CA LYS A 228 11.10 16.76 2.36
C LYS A 228 10.77 16.10 1.03
N GLN A 229 10.05 14.99 1.10
CA GLN A 229 9.51 14.31 -0.08
C GLN A 229 8.04 14.64 -0.22
N VAL A 230 7.62 15.00 -1.44
CA VAL A 230 6.22 15.26 -1.77
C VAL A 230 5.82 14.48 -3.01
N PRO A 231 4.58 13.98 -3.10
CA PRO A 231 4.06 13.34 -4.29
C PRO A 231 4.13 14.26 -5.53
N ILE A 232 4.54 13.69 -6.65
CA ILE A 232 4.55 14.36 -7.94
C ILE A 232 3.09 14.45 -8.42
N ASN A 233 2.65 15.66 -8.77
CA ASN A 233 1.28 15.86 -9.21
C ASN A 233 1.01 15.36 -10.63
N ASN A 234 1.93 15.59 -11.57
CA ASN A 234 1.82 15.18 -12.97
C ASN A 234 2.93 14.17 -13.30
N LEU A 235 2.63 12.87 -13.12
CA LEU A 235 3.57 11.77 -13.31
C LEU A 235 4.09 11.69 -14.75
N LYS A 236 3.21 11.86 -15.73
CA LYS A 236 3.56 11.85 -17.15
C LYS A 236 4.60 12.94 -17.47
N ARG A 237 4.36 14.18 -17.03
CA ARG A 237 5.29 15.30 -17.25
C ARG A 237 6.65 15.03 -16.60
N TYR A 238 6.65 14.55 -15.35
CA TYR A 238 7.88 14.20 -14.64
C TYR A 238 8.65 13.12 -15.38
N PHE A 239 7.96 12.04 -15.78
CA PHE A 239 8.56 10.93 -16.51
C PHE A 239 9.20 11.38 -17.84
N ILE A 240 8.49 12.19 -18.64
CA ILE A 240 9.02 12.74 -19.90
C ILE A 240 10.28 13.56 -19.66
N LEU A 241 10.29 14.45 -18.65
CA LEU A 241 11.51 15.20 -18.29
C LEU A 241 12.68 14.28 -17.91
N ARG A 242 12.41 13.17 -17.22
CA ARG A 242 13.47 12.16 -16.90
C ARG A 242 13.95 11.44 -18.17
N CYS A 243 13.08 11.16 -19.13
CA CYS A 243 13.49 10.63 -20.44
C CYS A 243 14.37 11.63 -21.19
N GLU A 244 14.00 12.91 -21.25
CA GLU A 244 14.77 13.96 -21.89
C GLU A 244 16.16 14.11 -21.25
N ASP A 245 16.26 14.08 -19.91
CA ASP A 245 17.53 14.08 -19.19
C ASP A 245 18.40 12.86 -19.56
N ALA A 246 17.78 11.67 -19.64
CA ALA A 246 18.48 10.43 -19.99
C ALA A 246 18.99 10.45 -21.43
N ILE A 247 18.19 10.94 -22.39
CA ILE A 247 18.54 11.12 -23.80
C ILE A 247 19.74 12.06 -23.93
N ARG A 248 19.67 13.22 -23.25
CA ARG A 248 20.75 14.23 -23.24
C ARG A 248 22.02 13.66 -22.61
N SER A 249 21.90 12.95 -21.49
CA SER A 249 23.04 12.33 -20.81
C SER A 249 23.71 11.25 -21.66
N ALA A 250 22.94 10.50 -22.44
CA ALA A 250 23.44 9.53 -23.40
C ALA A 250 24.01 10.16 -24.66
N LYS A 251 23.91 11.50 -24.83
CA LYS A 251 24.33 12.23 -26.07
C LYS A 251 23.64 11.66 -27.30
N ILE A 252 22.36 11.37 -27.22
CA ILE A 252 21.50 11.01 -28.34
C ILE A 252 20.95 12.32 -28.92
N GLU A 253 21.10 12.52 -30.22
CA GLU A 253 20.63 13.71 -30.92
C GLU A 253 19.13 13.57 -31.19
N TYR A 254 18.33 14.23 -30.39
CA TYR A 254 16.89 14.20 -30.49
C TYR A 254 16.28 15.54 -30.04
N TYR A 255 15.55 16.17 -30.95
CA TYR A 255 15.02 17.54 -30.77
C TYR A 255 13.52 17.62 -30.86
N ASN A 256 12.84 16.47 -31.12
CA ASN A 256 11.38 16.42 -31.19
C ASN A 256 10.76 16.14 -29.81
N ASN A 257 9.46 16.32 -29.69
CA ASN A 257 8.72 15.92 -28.50
C ASN A 257 8.59 14.39 -28.42
N ILE A 258 8.68 13.86 -27.20
CA ILE A 258 8.34 12.45 -26.90
C ILE A 258 6.83 12.31 -26.92
N VAL A 259 6.29 11.44 -27.77
CA VAL A 259 4.86 11.30 -28.04
C VAL A 259 4.34 9.95 -27.55
N GLN A 260 3.13 9.94 -27.03
CA GLN A 260 2.42 8.71 -26.66
C GLN A 260 2.02 7.93 -27.91
N LYS A 261 2.45 6.66 -28.01
CA LYS A 261 2.09 5.77 -29.11
C LYS A 261 2.28 4.31 -28.70
N LYS A 262 1.34 3.45 -29.06
CA LYS A 262 1.42 2.02 -28.79
C LYS A 262 2.57 1.38 -29.58
N THR A 263 3.32 0.51 -28.91
CA THR A 263 4.39 -0.28 -29.51
C THR A 263 3.81 -1.20 -30.59
N PRO A 264 4.36 -1.21 -31.82
CA PRO A 264 3.92 -2.12 -32.88
C PRO A 264 4.11 -3.59 -32.49
N ALA A 265 3.24 -4.47 -33.03
CA ALA A 265 3.36 -5.91 -32.77
C ALA A 265 4.47 -6.58 -33.59
N SER A 266 4.94 -5.96 -34.66
CA SER A 266 5.94 -6.52 -35.57
C SER A 266 6.95 -5.45 -36.05
N ASN A 267 8.03 -5.88 -36.69
CA ASN A 267 9.09 -5.02 -37.23
C ASN A 267 9.77 -4.15 -36.16
N ILE A 268 9.90 -4.70 -34.96
CA ILE A 268 10.60 -4.07 -33.84
C ILE A 268 11.64 -5.00 -33.25
N TYR A 269 12.71 -4.43 -32.71
CA TYR A 269 13.81 -5.13 -32.05
C TYR A 269 13.96 -4.62 -30.63
N LEU A 270 14.15 -5.53 -29.68
CA LEU A 270 14.45 -5.14 -28.30
C LEU A 270 15.87 -4.55 -28.23
N ALA A 271 15.96 -3.27 -27.94
CA ALA A 271 17.24 -2.61 -27.71
C ALA A 271 17.78 -2.90 -26.30
N ASP A 272 16.93 -2.75 -25.28
CA ASP A 272 17.28 -3.06 -23.88
C ASP A 272 16.02 -3.22 -23.02
N GLU A 273 16.18 -3.77 -21.81
CA GLU A 273 15.11 -3.99 -20.85
C GLU A 273 15.62 -3.82 -19.42
N ILE A 274 14.84 -3.13 -18.61
CA ILE A 274 15.00 -3.10 -17.16
C ILE A 274 13.92 -3.98 -16.55
N THR A 275 14.30 -4.83 -15.59
CA THR A 275 13.36 -5.71 -14.89
C THR A 275 13.55 -5.69 -13.38
N HIS A 276 12.44 -5.77 -12.64
CA HIS A 276 12.44 -5.95 -11.18
C HIS A 276 11.52 -7.13 -10.81
N PRO A 277 11.94 -8.01 -9.89
CA PRO A 277 11.14 -9.18 -9.54
C PRO A 277 9.96 -8.81 -8.64
N ILE A 278 8.84 -9.53 -8.76
CA ILE A 278 7.66 -9.35 -7.89
C ILE A 278 7.97 -9.60 -6.42
N HIS A 279 9.03 -10.38 -6.11
CA HIS A 279 9.47 -10.62 -4.74
C HIS A 279 9.79 -9.33 -3.98
N ASP A 280 10.38 -8.35 -4.66
CA ASP A 280 10.67 -7.03 -4.05
C ASP A 280 9.36 -6.30 -3.72
N ALA A 281 8.35 -6.42 -4.60
CA ALA A 281 7.03 -5.85 -4.33
C ALA A 281 6.34 -6.52 -3.13
N ILE A 282 6.43 -7.84 -3.01
CA ILE A 282 5.87 -8.60 -1.87
C ILE A 282 6.45 -8.07 -0.56
N ASN A 283 7.78 -7.91 -0.49
CA ASN A 283 8.46 -7.39 0.70
C ASN A 283 8.04 -5.94 1.02
N GLU A 284 8.03 -5.06 0.02
CA GLU A 284 7.62 -3.66 0.21
C GLU A 284 6.15 -3.53 0.65
N ILE A 285 5.25 -4.33 0.09
CA ILE A 285 3.83 -4.31 0.41
C ILE A 285 3.56 -4.84 1.81
N LEU A 286 4.11 -6.00 2.16
CA LEU A 286 3.78 -6.66 3.43
C LEU A 286 4.61 -6.14 4.59
N LYS A 287 5.93 -5.95 4.43
CA LYS A 287 6.80 -5.48 5.51
C LYS A 287 6.75 -3.97 5.70
N ASN A 288 6.81 -3.19 4.62
CA ASN A 288 6.87 -1.72 4.67
C ASN A 288 5.52 -1.05 4.42
N SER A 289 4.49 -1.83 4.09
CA SER A 289 3.13 -1.33 3.85
C SER A 289 3.03 -0.31 2.71
N ASN A 290 3.85 -0.43 1.67
CA ASN A 290 3.94 0.50 0.55
C ASN A 290 2.65 0.54 -0.27
N ASN A 291 2.00 1.72 -0.31
CA ASN A 291 0.70 1.90 -0.97
C ASN A 291 0.85 1.98 -2.49
N LEU A 292 1.85 2.73 -3.00
CA LEU A 292 2.12 2.86 -4.43
C LEU A 292 2.29 1.48 -5.08
N ILE A 293 3.11 0.64 -4.47
CA ILE A 293 3.42 -0.69 -5.01
C ILE A 293 2.18 -1.58 -4.94
N ALA A 294 1.40 -1.53 -3.84
CA ALA A 294 0.17 -2.29 -3.68
C ALA A 294 -0.87 -1.96 -4.77
N GLU A 295 -1.11 -0.66 -5.02
CA GLU A 295 -2.05 -0.23 -6.07
C GLU A 295 -1.55 -0.62 -7.46
N THR A 296 -0.26 -0.43 -7.73
CA THR A 296 0.34 -0.79 -9.01
C THR A 296 0.21 -2.28 -9.29
N VAL A 297 0.55 -3.13 -8.33
CA VAL A 297 0.47 -4.60 -8.44
C VAL A 297 -0.97 -5.05 -8.62
N PHE A 298 -1.90 -4.49 -7.86
CA PHE A 298 -3.32 -4.81 -7.94
C PHE A 298 -3.90 -4.46 -9.32
N LYS A 299 -3.60 -3.26 -9.84
CA LYS A 299 -4.06 -2.80 -11.15
C LYS A 299 -3.43 -3.60 -12.29
N LEU A 300 -2.15 -3.98 -12.16
CA LEU A 300 -1.43 -4.79 -13.12
C LEU A 300 -1.98 -6.23 -13.19
N ALA A 301 -2.30 -6.82 -12.05
CA ALA A 301 -2.95 -8.14 -12.00
C ALA A 301 -4.32 -8.12 -12.69
N GLY A 302 -5.11 -7.06 -12.48
CA GLY A 302 -6.36 -6.85 -13.20
C GLY A 302 -6.16 -6.76 -14.72
N ALA A 303 -5.13 -6.05 -15.18
CA ALA A 303 -4.76 -5.97 -16.60
C ALA A 303 -4.45 -7.35 -17.19
N LYS A 304 -3.63 -8.13 -16.48
CA LYS A 304 -3.24 -9.49 -16.92
C LYS A 304 -4.44 -10.44 -16.93
N PHE A 305 -5.29 -10.39 -15.90
CA PHE A 305 -6.47 -11.25 -15.78
C PHE A 305 -7.43 -11.12 -16.98
N VAL A 306 -7.70 -9.88 -17.40
CA VAL A 306 -8.61 -9.64 -18.54
C VAL A 306 -7.89 -9.55 -19.90
N ASN A 307 -6.55 -9.61 -19.91
CA ASN A 307 -5.70 -9.37 -21.09
C ASN A 307 -6.03 -8.04 -21.80
N ASN A 308 -6.18 -6.97 -20.99
CA ASN A 308 -6.53 -5.62 -21.48
C ASN A 308 -5.95 -4.56 -20.52
N THR A 309 -6.31 -3.29 -20.75
CA THR A 309 -5.89 -2.15 -19.91
C THR A 309 -6.26 -2.37 -18.43
N GLY A 310 -5.30 -2.16 -17.55
CA GLY A 310 -5.49 -2.23 -16.11
C GLY A 310 -6.37 -1.09 -15.61
N SER A 311 -7.37 -1.45 -14.84
CA SER A 311 -8.30 -0.53 -14.17
C SER A 311 -8.76 -1.15 -12.86
N PHE A 312 -9.32 -0.34 -11.97
CA PHE A 312 -9.92 -0.86 -10.74
C PHE A 312 -10.99 -1.93 -11.05
N ASN A 313 -11.87 -1.68 -12.01
CA ASN A 313 -12.92 -2.64 -12.38
C ASN A 313 -12.37 -3.99 -12.84
N ASN A 314 -11.26 -4.00 -13.57
CA ASN A 314 -10.61 -5.23 -14.00
C ASN A 314 -9.92 -5.94 -12.84
N SER A 315 -9.35 -5.19 -11.89
CA SER A 315 -8.81 -5.74 -10.65
C SER A 315 -9.90 -6.32 -9.75
N GLN A 316 -11.07 -5.70 -9.70
CA GLN A 316 -12.23 -6.23 -8.96
C GLN A 316 -12.72 -7.58 -9.55
N LYS A 317 -12.76 -7.71 -10.88
CA LYS A 317 -13.10 -8.98 -11.54
C LYS A 317 -12.10 -10.08 -11.18
N MET A 318 -10.81 -9.76 -11.19
CA MET A 318 -9.73 -10.66 -10.79
C MET A 318 -9.88 -11.08 -9.33
N LEU A 319 -10.15 -10.12 -8.45
CA LEU A 319 -10.31 -10.37 -7.01
C LEU A 319 -11.51 -11.28 -6.72
N ASN A 320 -12.66 -11.02 -7.36
CA ASN A 320 -13.85 -11.87 -7.19
C ASN A 320 -13.59 -13.30 -7.68
N ALA A 321 -12.95 -13.46 -8.84
CA ALA A 321 -12.57 -14.78 -9.35
C ALA A 321 -11.59 -15.53 -8.42
N TYR A 322 -10.69 -14.78 -7.77
CA TYR A 322 -9.81 -15.37 -6.75
C TYR A 322 -10.59 -15.84 -5.53
N PHE A 323 -11.55 -15.05 -5.02
CA PHE A 323 -12.40 -15.46 -3.90
C PHE A 323 -13.23 -16.70 -4.23
N ASP A 324 -13.82 -16.75 -5.42
CA ASP A 324 -14.56 -17.95 -5.89
C ASP A 324 -13.64 -19.18 -5.94
N LYS A 325 -12.42 -19.01 -6.48
CA LYS A 325 -11.42 -20.07 -6.58
C LYS A 325 -11.04 -20.66 -5.22
N ILE A 326 -10.85 -19.83 -4.20
CA ILE A 326 -10.48 -20.28 -2.85
C ILE A 326 -11.70 -20.59 -1.98
N GLY A 327 -12.93 -20.42 -2.49
CA GLY A 327 -14.18 -20.64 -1.76
C GLY A 327 -14.32 -19.71 -0.55
N LEU A 328 -13.98 -18.42 -0.70
CA LEU A 328 -14.14 -17.42 0.34
C LEU A 328 -15.43 -16.60 0.09
N ASN A 329 -16.31 -16.55 1.08
CA ASN A 329 -17.53 -15.72 0.96
C ASN A 329 -17.18 -14.23 1.08
N TYR A 330 -17.62 -13.43 0.13
CA TYR A 330 -17.36 -11.99 0.05
C TYR A 330 -18.63 -11.13 -0.10
N SER A 331 -19.80 -11.68 0.24
CA SER A 331 -21.11 -10.99 0.10
C SER A 331 -21.22 -9.74 0.97
N ASP A 332 -20.57 -9.74 2.13
CA ASP A 332 -20.73 -8.70 3.18
C ASP A 332 -19.51 -7.75 3.25
N ILE A 333 -18.71 -7.70 2.18
CA ILE A 333 -17.53 -6.85 2.13
C ILE A 333 -17.58 -5.89 0.95
N ARG A 334 -16.82 -4.81 1.07
CA ARG A 334 -16.57 -3.84 0.00
C ARG A 334 -15.08 -3.54 -0.06
N ILE A 335 -14.47 -3.72 -1.21
CA ILE A 335 -13.08 -3.38 -1.49
C ILE A 335 -13.06 -2.40 -2.66
N VAL A 336 -12.44 -1.23 -2.48
CA VAL A 336 -12.43 -0.14 -3.47
C VAL A 336 -11.01 0.28 -3.88
N ASP A 337 -9.98 -0.28 -3.24
CA ASP A 337 -8.57 -0.08 -3.63
C ASP A 337 -7.73 -1.32 -3.31
N GLY A 338 -6.50 -1.34 -3.78
CA GLY A 338 -5.56 -2.45 -3.54
C GLY A 338 -4.77 -2.32 -2.25
N SER A 339 -4.69 -1.13 -1.67
CA SER A 339 -3.80 -0.80 -0.55
C SER A 339 -4.49 -0.74 0.81
N GLY A 340 -5.82 -0.62 0.84
CA GLY A 340 -6.57 -0.39 2.07
C GLY A 340 -6.50 1.05 2.57
N VAL A 341 -6.07 2.01 1.74
CA VAL A 341 -6.03 3.44 2.09
C VAL A 341 -7.43 4.02 2.16
N SER A 342 -8.30 3.63 1.27
CA SER A 342 -9.67 4.13 1.24
C SER A 342 -10.44 3.71 2.48
N LYS A 343 -11.09 4.66 3.14
CA LYS A 343 -12.03 4.38 4.24
C LYS A 343 -13.36 3.79 3.75
N ASN A 344 -13.56 3.72 2.44
CA ASN A 344 -14.69 3.02 1.83
C ASN A 344 -14.48 1.50 1.74
N ASN A 345 -13.27 1.01 2.03
CA ASN A 345 -13.05 -0.43 2.23
C ASN A 345 -13.72 -0.88 3.52
N MET A 346 -14.57 -1.88 3.42
CA MET A 346 -15.27 -2.50 4.54
C MET A 346 -15.14 -4.00 4.44
N ILE A 347 -14.54 -4.61 5.45
CA ILE A 347 -14.49 -6.06 5.62
C ILE A 347 -14.93 -6.45 7.03
N THR A 348 -15.15 -7.73 7.26
CA THR A 348 -15.43 -8.26 8.59
C THR A 348 -14.20 -8.96 9.17
N ALA A 349 -14.05 -9.02 10.49
CA ALA A 349 -12.97 -9.77 11.12
C ALA A 349 -13.09 -11.28 10.83
N ASP A 350 -14.30 -11.75 10.64
CA ASP A 350 -14.56 -13.13 10.21
C ASP A 350 -14.04 -13.40 8.81
N PHE A 351 -14.33 -12.52 7.83
CA PHE A 351 -13.80 -12.62 6.48
C PHE A 351 -12.26 -12.69 6.47
N MET A 352 -11.57 -11.81 7.21
CA MET A 352 -10.12 -11.80 7.25
C MET A 352 -9.56 -13.10 7.87
N THR A 353 -10.16 -13.60 8.94
CA THR A 353 -9.70 -14.87 9.56
C THR A 353 -10.03 -16.08 8.70
N GLU A 354 -11.15 -16.11 7.98
CA GLU A 354 -11.45 -17.13 6.97
C GLU A 354 -10.37 -17.14 5.86
N PHE A 355 -10.03 -15.95 5.34
CA PHE A 355 -8.93 -15.81 4.38
C PHE A 355 -7.61 -16.37 4.94
N LEU A 356 -7.23 -15.98 6.16
CA LEU A 356 -6.00 -16.45 6.80
C LEU A 356 -6.01 -17.97 7.02
N VAL A 357 -7.14 -18.58 7.40
CA VAL A 357 -7.27 -20.04 7.51
C VAL A 357 -6.99 -20.71 6.17
N LYS A 358 -7.53 -20.20 5.06
CA LYS A 358 -7.26 -20.73 3.71
C LYS A 358 -5.79 -20.59 3.31
N MET A 359 -5.10 -19.54 3.77
CA MET A 359 -3.68 -19.29 3.51
C MET A 359 -2.74 -20.00 4.49
N SER A 360 -3.26 -20.66 5.52
CA SER A 360 -2.44 -21.22 6.63
C SER A 360 -1.42 -22.29 6.19
N ASN A 361 -1.66 -22.99 5.09
CA ASN A 361 -0.75 -23.98 4.52
C ASN A 361 0.27 -23.39 3.52
N SER A 362 0.20 -22.09 3.23
CA SER A 362 1.16 -21.41 2.34
C SER A 362 2.33 -20.86 3.16
N GLU A 363 3.45 -21.59 3.16
CA GLU A 363 4.67 -21.11 3.83
C GLU A 363 5.19 -19.83 3.19
N ASP A 364 5.13 -19.69 1.85
CA ASP A 364 5.54 -18.47 1.15
C ASP A 364 4.75 -17.24 1.64
N PHE A 365 3.43 -17.40 1.82
CA PHE A 365 2.59 -16.31 2.35
C PHE A 365 2.94 -15.97 3.80
N LYS A 366 3.04 -16.97 4.68
CA LYS A 366 3.37 -16.74 6.10
C LYS A 366 4.74 -16.10 6.26
N ASN A 367 5.75 -16.56 5.51
CA ASN A 367 7.11 -16.03 5.57
C ASN A 367 7.25 -14.60 5.00
N ALA A 368 6.34 -14.20 4.13
CA ALA A 368 6.30 -12.83 3.62
C ALA A 368 5.75 -11.81 4.64
N LEU A 369 4.97 -12.26 5.64
CA LEU A 369 4.47 -11.39 6.70
C LEU A 369 5.60 -10.98 7.66
N PRO A 370 5.62 -9.72 8.14
CA PRO A 370 6.61 -9.29 9.12
C PRO A 370 6.46 -10.02 10.45
N THR A 371 7.59 -10.34 11.07
CA THR A 371 7.68 -10.80 12.45
C THR A 371 7.88 -9.62 13.41
N ALA A 372 7.81 -9.89 14.71
CA ALA A 372 8.15 -8.90 15.72
C ALA A 372 9.62 -8.40 15.53
N GLY A 373 9.80 -7.09 15.45
CA GLY A 373 11.09 -6.47 15.16
C GLY A 373 11.36 -6.18 13.67
N GLU A 374 10.43 -6.51 12.76
CA GLU A 374 10.56 -6.25 11.32
C GLU A 374 9.53 -5.24 10.80
N GLY A 375 9.90 -4.48 9.77
CA GLY A 375 9.02 -3.60 9.01
C GLY A 375 8.14 -2.72 9.90
N THR A 376 6.82 -2.78 9.74
CA THR A 376 5.86 -2.02 10.58
C THR A 376 5.76 -2.53 12.03
N LEU A 377 6.38 -3.68 12.34
CA LEU A 377 6.50 -4.23 13.69
C LEU A 377 7.90 -4.01 14.31
N ALA A 378 8.78 -3.20 13.69
CA ALA A 378 10.16 -2.99 14.11
C ALA A 378 10.32 -2.66 15.60
N ASN A 379 9.38 -1.89 16.17
CA ASN A 379 9.39 -1.46 17.58
C ASN A 379 8.13 -1.93 18.33
N ARG A 380 7.45 -2.95 17.82
CA ARG A 380 6.17 -3.46 18.36
C ARG A 380 6.20 -4.97 18.50
N MET A 381 5.36 -5.50 19.38
CA MET A 381 5.13 -6.94 19.53
C MET A 381 6.39 -7.75 19.88
N LEU A 382 7.46 -7.10 20.34
CA LEU A 382 8.79 -7.72 20.59
C LEU A 382 8.72 -8.91 21.56
N TYR A 383 7.72 -8.94 22.44
CA TYR A 383 7.47 -10.04 23.37
C TYR A 383 7.22 -11.39 22.68
N PHE A 384 6.63 -11.35 21.47
CA PHE A 384 6.21 -12.58 20.77
C PHE A 384 7.32 -13.19 19.90
N LYS A 385 8.38 -12.44 19.59
CA LYS A 385 9.50 -12.91 18.76
C LYS A 385 8.97 -13.58 17.47
N ASP A 386 9.47 -14.75 17.13
CA ASP A 386 9.14 -15.51 15.94
C ASP A 386 7.74 -16.17 15.98
N ASN A 387 7.05 -16.12 17.13
CA ASN A 387 5.71 -16.68 17.25
C ASN A 387 4.64 -15.85 16.58
N LEU A 388 4.91 -14.58 16.25
CA LEU A 388 3.97 -13.68 15.59
C LEU A 388 4.40 -13.37 14.15
N ARG A 389 3.44 -13.49 13.22
CA ARG A 389 3.57 -13.05 11.84
C ARG A 389 2.30 -12.28 11.47
N ALA A 390 2.39 -10.96 11.31
CA ALA A 390 1.19 -10.15 11.16
C ALA A 390 1.41 -8.89 10.34
N LYS A 391 0.38 -8.49 9.60
CA LYS A 391 0.29 -7.21 8.90
C LYS A 391 -0.47 -6.21 9.74
N THR A 392 0.07 -5.01 9.85
CA THR A 392 -0.58 -3.86 10.51
C THR A 392 -1.33 -2.99 9.53
N GLY A 393 -2.36 -2.31 10.01
CA GLY A 393 -3.06 -1.23 9.33
C GLY A 393 -3.28 -0.04 10.27
N THR A 394 -3.12 1.18 9.79
CA THR A 394 -3.33 2.39 10.60
C THR A 394 -3.80 3.55 9.73
N HIS A 395 -4.88 4.18 10.14
CA HIS A 395 -5.31 5.52 9.71
C HIS A 395 -5.40 6.45 10.92
N CYS A 396 -5.88 7.68 10.74
CA CYS A 396 -6.06 8.60 11.88
C CYS A 396 -7.06 8.05 12.92
N SER A 397 -8.14 7.41 12.48
CA SER A 397 -9.22 6.92 13.35
C SER A 397 -9.22 5.40 13.54
N GLU A 398 -8.54 4.66 12.68
CA GLU A 398 -8.57 3.21 12.62
C GLU A 398 -7.20 2.59 12.92
N SER A 399 -7.18 1.47 13.63
CA SER A 399 -6.03 0.59 13.80
C SER A 399 -6.46 -0.84 13.58
N ALA A 400 -5.63 -1.60 12.88
CA ALA A 400 -5.90 -3.01 12.61
C ALA A 400 -4.60 -3.83 12.62
N ILE A 401 -4.71 -5.09 13.00
CA ILE A 401 -3.63 -6.06 12.90
C ILE A 401 -4.23 -7.44 12.65
N ALA A 402 -3.71 -8.15 11.65
CA ALA A 402 -4.18 -9.49 11.30
C ALA A 402 -3.01 -10.39 10.91
N GLY A 403 -3.12 -11.69 11.19
CA GLY A 403 -2.06 -12.65 10.89
C GLY A 403 -2.15 -13.92 11.74
N TYR A 404 -0.99 -14.45 12.11
CA TYR A 404 -0.86 -15.70 12.85
C TYR A 404 -0.07 -15.49 14.14
N ILE A 405 -0.49 -16.20 15.19
CA ILE A 405 0.24 -16.32 16.45
C ILE A 405 0.31 -17.78 16.87
N THR A 406 1.51 -18.28 17.11
CA THR A 406 1.72 -19.59 17.74
C THR A 406 1.72 -19.41 19.25
N ALA A 407 0.68 -19.87 19.91
CA ALA A 407 0.49 -19.75 21.36
C ALA A 407 1.45 -20.62 22.16
N ARG A 408 1.54 -20.39 23.47
CA ARG A 408 2.35 -21.22 24.38
C ARG A 408 1.93 -22.69 24.41
N SER A 409 0.69 -22.98 24.04
CA SER A 409 0.18 -24.35 23.87
C SER A 409 0.77 -25.10 22.66
N GLY A 410 1.51 -24.41 21.79
CA GLY A 410 2.02 -24.93 20.52
C GLY A 410 1.00 -24.84 19.37
N LYS A 411 -0.24 -24.41 19.62
CA LYS A 411 -1.26 -24.21 18.58
C LYS A 411 -1.05 -22.87 17.88
N THR A 412 -1.31 -22.85 16.57
CA THR A 412 -1.29 -21.62 15.77
C THR A 412 -2.71 -21.13 15.52
N TYR A 413 -2.93 -19.86 15.77
CA TYR A 413 -4.21 -19.17 15.56
C TYR A 413 -4.08 -18.12 14.47
N ALA A 414 -5.05 -18.08 13.57
CA ALA A 414 -5.32 -16.96 12.68
C ALA A 414 -6.15 -15.93 13.44
N PHE A 415 -5.78 -14.66 13.40
CA PHE A 415 -6.49 -13.62 14.10
C PHE A 415 -6.63 -12.35 13.25
N ASP A 416 -7.70 -11.61 13.49
CA ASP A 416 -7.89 -10.24 13.04
C ASP A 416 -8.48 -9.39 14.16
N ILE A 417 -7.91 -8.20 14.34
CA ILE A 417 -8.32 -7.21 15.32
C ILE A 417 -8.44 -5.88 14.57
N MET A 418 -9.65 -5.34 14.50
CA MET A 418 -9.94 -4.02 13.94
C MET A 418 -10.52 -3.11 15.02
N ILE A 419 -9.96 -1.92 15.19
CA ILE A 419 -10.38 -0.91 16.16
C ILE A 419 -10.66 0.38 15.40
N ASN A 420 -11.96 0.62 15.16
CA ASN A 420 -12.44 1.79 14.42
C ASN A 420 -13.01 2.80 15.42
N ASP A 421 -12.15 3.49 16.16
CA ASP A 421 -12.51 4.46 17.20
C ASP A 421 -11.85 5.83 16.94
N PRO A 422 -12.62 6.84 16.50
CA PRO A 422 -12.09 8.18 16.25
C PRO A 422 -11.74 8.95 17.53
N LYS A 423 -12.19 8.49 18.72
CA LYS A 423 -11.95 9.17 19.99
C LYS A 423 -10.64 8.76 20.65
N SER A 424 -10.21 7.51 20.44
CA SER A 424 -8.99 6.97 21.04
C SER A 424 -7.74 7.34 20.22
N LYS A 425 -6.64 7.57 20.90
CA LYS A 425 -5.34 7.79 20.27
C LYS A 425 -4.84 6.51 19.61
N ASN A 426 -4.07 6.65 18.52
CA ASN A 426 -3.51 5.48 17.84
C ASN A 426 -2.64 4.61 18.76
N GLN A 427 -1.93 5.21 19.73
CA GLN A 427 -1.13 4.45 20.69
C GLN A 427 -2.00 3.57 21.61
N GLU A 428 -3.16 4.05 22.05
CA GLU A 428 -4.09 3.29 22.88
C GLU A 428 -4.65 2.08 22.11
N LYS A 429 -5.06 2.29 20.86
CA LYS A 429 -5.52 1.21 19.97
C LYS A 429 -4.43 0.15 19.75
N LYS A 430 -3.21 0.58 19.46
CA LYS A 430 -2.06 -0.32 19.27
C LYS A 430 -1.69 -1.09 20.54
N SER A 431 -1.85 -0.48 21.72
CA SER A 431 -1.67 -1.17 23.00
C SER A 431 -2.75 -2.23 23.23
N LEU A 432 -4.01 -1.93 22.89
CA LEU A 432 -5.08 -2.91 22.99
C LEU A 432 -4.86 -4.10 22.06
N GLU A 433 -4.41 -3.88 20.80
CA GLU A 433 -4.02 -4.95 19.89
C GLU A 433 -2.98 -5.89 20.54
N GLU A 434 -1.93 -5.32 21.13
CA GLU A 434 -0.86 -6.11 21.76
C GLU A 434 -1.36 -6.90 22.97
N TYR A 435 -2.24 -6.32 23.80
CA TYR A 435 -2.81 -7.02 24.95
C TYR A 435 -3.75 -8.15 24.52
N ILE A 436 -4.57 -7.97 23.49
CA ILE A 436 -5.42 -9.03 22.95
C ILE A 436 -4.54 -10.19 22.42
N ILE A 437 -3.51 -9.89 21.63
CA ILE A 437 -2.58 -10.91 21.11
C ILE A 437 -1.85 -11.62 22.26
N ARG A 438 -1.50 -10.92 23.35
CA ARG A 438 -0.92 -11.51 24.55
C ARG A 438 -1.88 -12.49 25.25
N ASP A 439 -3.17 -12.17 25.31
CA ASP A 439 -4.17 -13.10 25.84
C ASP A 439 -4.30 -14.34 24.96
N ILE A 440 -4.32 -14.19 23.61
CA ILE A 440 -4.31 -15.34 22.69
C ILE A 440 -3.04 -16.18 22.94
N TYR A 441 -1.87 -15.57 22.99
CA TYR A 441 -0.59 -16.25 23.17
C TYR A 441 -0.49 -17.03 24.49
N THR A 442 -1.08 -16.51 25.59
CA THR A 442 -0.89 -17.06 26.93
C THR A 442 -2.03 -17.92 27.45
N LYS A 443 -3.23 -17.80 26.87
CA LYS A 443 -4.47 -18.40 27.43
C LYS A 443 -5.15 -19.42 26.51
N PHE A 444 -4.75 -19.50 25.22
CA PHE A 444 -5.29 -20.44 24.24
C PHE A 444 -4.31 -21.59 23.86
#